data_0b23fb5512022ae53dfe2bc114e84242
#
_entry.id   0b23fb5512022ae53dfe2bc114e84242
#
_cell.length_a   1.000
_cell.length_b   1.000
_cell.length_c   1.000
_cell.angle_alpha   90.00
_cell.angle_beta   90.00
_cell.angle_gamma   90.00
#
_symmetry.space_group_name_H-M   'P 1'
#
loop_
_entity.id
_entity.type
_entity.pdbx_description
1 polymer ?
#
loop_
_entity_poly.entity_id
_entity_poly.type
_entity_poly.pdbx_seq_one_letter_code
_entity_poly.pdbx_strand_id
1 'polypeptide(L)'
;LKNICGMWLLERCRKEWTTDYSYPELIEAAMAAPAFRSLINPDDACFANPDRMIEAIQDYCRRTGQPVPETHGELTRCIFESLPLRYKQVFGWMQGMAPFAIEKLHVIGGGSKNNQLNQFTCNAVGVPVVAGPSEGTAIGNIMLQAKAVGMVDGIQEMRHLIASSIETTEFLPQDTEVWNEAFQKFVEVTK
;
A
#
# COMPACT_ATOMS: atom_id res chain seq x y z
N LEU A 1 1.26 13.39 -9.83
CA LEU A 1 0.36 12.81 -8.85
C LEU A 1 -0.45 11.69 -9.50
N LYS A 2 -0.55 10.54 -8.84
CA LYS A 2 -1.39 9.40 -9.25
C LYS A 2 -2.20 8.94 -8.04
N ASN A 3 -3.51 8.90 -8.19
CA ASN A 3 -4.37 8.26 -7.20
C ASN A 3 -4.34 6.75 -7.43
N ILE A 4 -4.21 5.99 -6.37
CA ILE A 4 -4.26 4.52 -6.35
C ILE A 4 -5.26 4.14 -5.28
N CYS A 5 -6.12 3.17 -5.57
CA CYS A 5 -7.01 2.61 -4.56
C CYS A 5 -6.16 1.96 -3.45
N GLY A 6 -6.52 2.20 -2.22
CA GLY A 6 -5.80 1.71 -1.05
C GLY A 6 -6.58 0.68 -0.25
N MET A 7 -6.45 0.76 1.08
CA MET A 7 -7.11 -0.14 2.04
C MET A 7 -8.64 -0.10 2.00
N TRP A 8 -9.23 0.83 1.26
CA TRP A 8 -10.66 0.90 0.98
C TRP A 8 -11.23 -0.46 0.50
N LEU A 9 -10.52 -1.20 -0.33
CA LEU A 9 -10.92 -2.55 -0.77
C LEU A 9 -11.15 -3.47 0.42
N LEU A 10 -10.20 -3.53 1.34
CA LEU A 10 -10.32 -4.37 2.53
C LEU A 10 -11.42 -3.87 3.47
N GLU A 11 -11.55 -2.56 3.66
CA GLU A 11 -12.61 -1.99 4.49
C GLU A 11 -14.01 -2.29 3.95
N ARG A 12 -14.17 -2.37 2.63
CA ARG A 12 -15.43 -2.78 2.02
C ARG A 12 -15.70 -4.27 2.23
N CYS A 13 -14.69 -5.13 2.09
CA CYS A 13 -14.82 -6.57 2.38
C CYS A 13 -15.16 -6.79 3.86
N ARG A 14 -14.53 -6.05 4.79
CA ARG A 14 -14.81 -6.15 6.23
C ARG A 14 -16.28 -5.88 6.57
N LYS A 15 -16.92 -4.95 5.87
CA LYS A 15 -18.34 -4.63 6.06
C LYS A 15 -19.30 -5.73 5.56
N GLU A 16 -18.81 -6.61 4.69
CA GLU A 16 -19.61 -7.71 4.14
C GLU A 16 -19.49 -9.01 4.94
N TRP A 17 -18.40 -9.17 5.71
CA TRP A 17 -18.22 -10.33 6.57
C TRP A 17 -19.15 -10.25 7.78
N THR A 18 -19.68 -11.41 8.17
CA THR A 18 -20.54 -11.53 9.38
C THR A 18 -19.74 -11.44 10.68
N THR A 19 -18.45 -11.77 10.62
CA THR A 19 -17.50 -11.68 11.73
C THR A 19 -16.70 -10.40 11.62
N ASP A 20 -16.62 -9.62 12.69
CA ASP A 20 -15.78 -8.43 12.77
C ASP A 20 -14.35 -8.84 13.11
N TYR A 21 -13.58 -9.12 12.06
CA TYR A 21 -12.16 -9.46 12.19
C TYR A 21 -11.34 -8.21 12.48
N SER A 22 -10.46 -8.30 13.47
CA SER A 22 -9.41 -7.31 13.71
C SER A 22 -8.33 -7.34 12.60
N TYR A 23 -7.58 -6.24 12.45
CA TYR A 23 -6.47 -6.23 11.50
C TYR A 23 -5.39 -7.31 11.75
N PRO A 24 -4.97 -7.57 13.00
CA PRO A 24 -4.03 -8.67 13.27
C PRO A 24 -4.55 -10.04 12.81
N GLU A 25 -5.82 -10.37 13.08
CA GLU A 25 -6.43 -11.64 12.64
C GLU A 25 -6.46 -11.75 11.12
N LEU A 26 -6.78 -10.66 10.42
CA LEU A 26 -6.77 -10.63 8.95
C LEU A 26 -5.36 -10.80 8.40
N ILE A 27 -4.35 -10.19 9.02
CA ILE A 27 -2.95 -10.34 8.62
C ILE A 27 -2.49 -11.79 8.83
N GLU A 28 -2.78 -12.38 10.00
CA GLU A 28 -2.44 -13.78 10.30
C GLU A 28 -3.08 -14.73 9.28
N ALA A 29 -4.38 -14.59 9.04
CA ALA A 29 -5.10 -15.39 8.05
C ALA A 29 -4.56 -15.21 6.63
N ALA A 30 -4.20 -13.98 6.26
CA ALA A 30 -3.58 -13.69 4.98
C ALA A 30 -2.21 -14.36 4.85
N MET A 31 -1.39 -14.32 5.89
CA MET A 31 -0.06 -14.95 5.87
C MET A 31 -0.12 -16.48 5.80
N ALA A 32 -1.19 -17.09 6.29
CA ALA A 32 -1.46 -18.53 6.15
C ALA A 32 -2.00 -18.92 4.76
N ALA A 33 -2.54 -17.98 4.00
CA ALA A 33 -3.06 -18.23 2.66
C ALA A 33 -1.91 -18.35 1.61
N PRO A 34 -2.13 -19.07 0.48
CA PRO A 34 -1.13 -19.20 -0.58
C PRO A 34 -0.75 -17.85 -1.19
N ALA A 35 0.58 -17.58 -1.27
CA ALA A 35 1.11 -16.34 -1.83
C ALA A 35 0.84 -16.22 -3.34
N PHE A 36 0.56 -15.00 -3.78
CA PHE A 36 0.40 -14.60 -5.19
C PHE A 36 -0.56 -15.48 -6.00
N ARG A 37 -1.51 -16.12 -5.32
CA ARG A 37 -2.48 -17.00 -5.95
C ARG A 37 -3.46 -16.23 -6.83
N SER A 38 -3.94 -15.09 -6.36
CA SER A 38 -4.91 -14.22 -7.02
C SER A 38 -4.46 -12.78 -6.91
N LEU A 39 -4.44 -12.07 -8.04
CA LEU A 39 -3.98 -10.69 -8.12
C LEU A 39 -5.04 -9.85 -8.87
N ILE A 40 -5.26 -8.63 -8.42
CA ILE A 40 -6.21 -7.70 -9.01
C ILE A 40 -5.55 -6.37 -9.35
N ASN A 41 -6.08 -5.64 -10.34
CA ASN A 41 -5.76 -4.22 -10.50
C ASN A 41 -6.60 -3.40 -9.52
N PRO A 42 -6.05 -2.85 -8.44
CA PRO A 42 -6.84 -2.10 -7.47
C PRO A 42 -7.56 -0.87 -8.04
N ASP A 43 -7.09 -0.37 -9.19
CA ASP A 43 -7.65 0.80 -9.87
C ASP A 43 -8.65 0.42 -10.98
N ASP A 44 -9.03 -0.87 -11.11
CA ASP A 44 -10.04 -1.29 -12.07
C ASP A 44 -11.40 -0.66 -11.73
N ALA A 45 -12.14 -0.25 -12.75
CA ALA A 45 -13.43 0.42 -12.60
C ALA A 45 -14.46 -0.41 -11.82
N CYS A 46 -14.35 -1.75 -11.85
CA CYS A 46 -15.24 -2.63 -11.10
C CYS A 46 -15.13 -2.47 -9.57
N PHE A 47 -14.04 -1.88 -9.08
CA PHE A 47 -13.81 -1.63 -7.65
C PHE A 47 -14.17 -0.21 -7.20
N ALA A 48 -14.56 0.68 -8.12
CA ALA A 48 -14.80 2.08 -7.76
C ALA A 48 -15.94 2.25 -6.75
N ASN A 49 -17.05 1.55 -6.95
CA ASN A 49 -18.17 1.53 -5.99
C ASN A 49 -19.10 0.32 -6.23
N PRO A 50 -18.65 -0.92 -6.08
CA PRO A 50 -19.52 -2.07 -6.24
C PRO A 50 -20.48 -2.20 -5.06
N ASP A 51 -21.64 -2.80 -5.29
CA ASP A 51 -22.58 -3.15 -4.22
C ASP A 51 -21.92 -4.14 -3.24
N ARG A 52 -21.20 -5.12 -3.78
CA ARG A 52 -20.48 -6.15 -3.05
C ARG A 52 -19.03 -6.25 -3.51
N MET A 53 -18.10 -5.86 -2.63
CA MET A 53 -16.67 -5.85 -2.95
C MET A 53 -16.08 -7.26 -3.07
N ILE A 54 -16.51 -8.17 -2.20
CA ILE A 54 -16.06 -9.58 -2.24
C ILE A 54 -16.40 -10.20 -3.59
N GLU A 55 -17.64 -10.06 -4.03
CA GLU A 55 -18.09 -10.58 -5.32
C GLU A 55 -17.33 -9.92 -6.49
N ALA A 56 -17.11 -8.61 -6.44
CA ALA A 56 -16.34 -7.90 -7.46
C ALA A 56 -14.90 -8.44 -7.58
N ILE A 57 -14.22 -8.73 -6.45
CA ILE A 57 -12.88 -9.32 -6.45
C ILE A 57 -12.92 -10.74 -7.04
N GLN A 58 -13.89 -11.54 -6.64
CA GLN A 58 -14.07 -12.91 -7.14
C GLN A 58 -14.36 -12.94 -8.64
N ASP A 59 -15.21 -12.06 -9.13
CA ASP A 59 -15.52 -11.93 -10.56
C ASP A 59 -14.32 -11.44 -11.37
N TYR A 60 -13.54 -10.50 -10.81
CA TYR A 60 -12.27 -10.11 -11.42
C TYR A 60 -11.35 -11.31 -11.61
N CYS A 61 -11.17 -12.15 -10.58
CA CYS A 61 -10.33 -13.34 -10.66
C CYS A 61 -10.90 -14.36 -11.68
N ARG A 62 -12.21 -14.58 -11.72
CA ARG A 62 -12.85 -15.47 -12.70
C ARG A 62 -12.59 -15.01 -14.13
N ARG A 63 -12.84 -13.73 -14.43
CA ARG A 63 -12.68 -13.18 -15.80
C ARG A 63 -11.23 -13.16 -16.28
N THR A 64 -10.26 -13.11 -15.33
CA THR A 64 -8.82 -13.15 -15.64
C THR A 64 -8.22 -14.56 -15.55
N GLY A 65 -9.05 -15.60 -15.38
CA GLY A 65 -8.62 -17.00 -15.35
C GLY A 65 -7.77 -17.37 -14.14
N GLN A 66 -7.91 -16.64 -13.03
CA GLN A 66 -7.17 -16.88 -11.81
C GLN A 66 -8.00 -17.71 -10.80
N PRO A 67 -7.34 -18.40 -9.85
CA PRO A 67 -8.02 -19.00 -8.71
C PRO A 67 -8.85 -17.94 -7.97
N VAL A 68 -10.07 -18.29 -7.57
CA VAL A 68 -10.97 -17.36 -6.88
C VAL A 68 -10.69 -17.39 -5.38
N PRO A 69 -10.46 -16.24 -4.73
CA PRO A 69 -10.30 -16.18 -3.28
C PRO A 69 -11.67 -16.38 -2.61
N GLU A 70 -11.76 -17.34 -1.67
CA GLU A 70 -13.01 -17.71 -1.02
C GLU A 70 -13.03 -17.31 0.45
N THR A 71 -11.90 -17.42 1.15
CA THR A 71 -11.79 -17.12 2.57
C THR A 71 -11.40 -15.66 2.82
N HIS A 72 -11.67 -15.16 4.02
CA HIS A 72 -11.22 -13.82 4.44
C HIS A 72 -9.69 -13.68 4.35
N GLY A 73 -8.93 -14.75 4.66
CA GLY A 73 -7.49 -14.77 4.53
C GLY A 73 -7.01 -14.65 3.08
N GLU A 74 -7.61 -15.41 2.15
CA GLU A 74 -7.27 -15.34 0.72
C GLU A 74 -7.65 -13.98 0.10
N LEU A 75 -8.80 -13.42 0.48
CA LEU A 75 -9.21 -12.07 0.03
C LEU A 75 -8.25 -11.00 0.55
N THR A 76 -7.90 -11.06 1.84
CA THR A 76 -6.94 -10.12 2.43
C THR A 76 -5.57 -10.27 1.77
N ARG A 77 -5.10 -11.50 1.51
CA ARG A 77 -3.84 -11.78 0.82
C ARG A 77 -3.83 -11.21 -0.59
N CYS A 78 -4.88 -11.46 -1.34
CA CYS A 78 -5.06 -10.92 -2.69
C CYS A 78 -4.92 -9.38 -2.70
N ILE A 79 -5.58 -8.68 -1.77
CA ILE A 79 -5.51 -7.22 -1.66
C ILE A 79 -4.10 -6.78 -1.25
N PHE A 80 -3.52 -7.42 -0.22
CA PHE A 80 -2.20 -7.03 0.34
C PHE A 80 -1.03 -7.30 -0.61
N GLU A 81 -1.19 -8.18 -1.58
CA GLU A 81 -0.18 -8.41 -2.61
C GLU A 81 -0.42 -7.53 -3.84
N SER A 82 -1.68 -7.29 -4.18
CA SER A 82 -2.01 -6.48 -5.36
C SER A 82 -1.68 -4.99 -5.18
N LEU A 83 -1.90 -4.43 -3.98
CA LEU A 83 -1.57 -3.03 -3.68
C LEU A 83 -0.07 -2.72 -3.86
N PRO A 84 0.87 -3.47 -3.25
CA PRO A 84 2.30 -3.27 -3.45
C PRO A 84 2.75 -3.46 -4.90
N LEU A 85 2.16 -4.40 -5.64
CA LEU A 85 2.47 -4.60 -7.05
C LEU A 85 1.99 -3.41 -7.89
N ARG A 86 0.84 -2.83 -7.57
CA ARG A 86 0.39 -1.57 -8.19
C ARG A 86 1.31 -0.40 -7.84
N TYR A 87 1.76 -0.30 -6.58
CA TYR A 87 2.74 0.71 -6.18
C TYR A 87 4.05 0.55 -6.94
N LYS A 88 4.55 -0.68 -7.11
CA LYS A 88 5.73 -0.99 -7.94
C LYS A 88 5.57 -0.48 -9.37
N GLN A 89 4.42 -0.72 -9.98
CA GLN A 89 4.14 -0.26 -11.35
C GLN A 89 4.21 1.26 -11.45
N VAL A 90 3.56 1.97 -10.53
CA VAL A 90 3.58 3.45 -10.50
C VAL A 90 4.96 3.99 -10.14
N PHE A 91 5.68 3.32 -9.23
CA PHE A 91 7.05 3.65 -8.89
C PHE A 91 7.97 3.55 -10.12
N GLY A 92 7.81 2.50 -10.92
CA GLY A 92 8.54 2.34 -12.18
C GLY A 92 8.28 3.49 -13.17
N TRP A 93 7.03 3.95 -13.28
CA TRP A 93 6.71 5.12 -14.11
C TRP A 93 7.34 6.39 -13.58
N MET A 94 7.32 6.61 -12.27
CA MET A 94 7.98 7.78 -11.66
C MET A 94 9.49 7.72 -11.86
N GLN A 95 10.11 6.55 -11.71
CA GLN A 95 11.54 6.37 -11.96
C GLN A 95 11.91 6.67 -13.42
N GLY A 96 11.07 6.27 -14.37
CA GLY A 96 11.27 6.56 -15.80
C GLY A 96 11.16 8.06 -16.16
N MET A 97 10.47 8.84 -15.34
CA MET A 97 10.34 10.30 -15.50
C MET A 97 11.36 11.11 -14.70
N ALA A 98 11.93 10.51 -13.64
CA ALA A 98 12.88 11.19 -12.77
C ALA A 98 14.28 11.24 -13.42
N PRO A 99 15.00 12.38 -13.40
CA PRO A 99 16.37 12.49 -13.91
C PRO A 99 17.42 11.91 -12.94
N PHE A 100 17.00 11.29 -11.85
CA PHE A 100 17.83 10.70 -10.80
C PHE A 100 17.20 9.39 -10.28
N ALA A 101 18.00 8.55 -9.63
CA ALA A 101 17.49 7.35 -8.99
C ALA A 101 16.62 7.71 -7.76
N ILE A 102 15.45 7.09 -7.67
CA ILE A 102 14.62 7.20 -6.48
C ILE A 102 15.10 6.12 -5.49
N GLU A 103 15.78 6.56 -4.44
CA GLU A 103 16.49 5.66 -3.52
C GLU A 103 15.64 5.21 -2.32
N LYS A 104 14.51 5.88 -2.05
CA LYS A 104 13.69 5.64 -0.87
C LYS A 104 12.23 6.03 -1.12
N LEU A 105 11.30 5.27 -0.55
CA LEU A 105 9.87 5.57 -0.57
C LEU A 105 9.40 5.94 0.85
N HIS A 106 8.70 7.07 0.98
CA HIS A 106 8.08 7.47 2.24
C HIS A 106 6.59 7.17 2.23
N VAL A 107 6.11 6.48 3.26
CA VAL A 107 4.68 6.21 3.51
C VAL A 107 4.23 7.05 4.71
N ILE A 108 3.33 7.99 4.50
CA ILE A 108 2.80 8.89 5.53
C ILE A 108 1.29 8.70 5.70
N GLY A 109 0.74 9.19 6.80
CA GLY A 109 -0.68 9.07 7.11
C GLY A 109 -1.04 7.70 7.68
N GLY A 110 -2.32 7.35 7.71
CA GLY A 110 -2.84 6.13 8.33
C GLY A 110 -2.21 4.83 7.83
N GLY A 111 -1.82 4.78 6.54
CA GLY A 111 -1.15 3.63 5.92
C GLY A 111 0.20 3.29 6.55
N SER A 112 0.89 4.27 7.16
CA SER A 112 2.18 4.04 7.82
C SER A 112 2.10 3.08 9.01
N LYS A 113 0.91 2.87 9.58
CA LYS A 113 0.69 1.96 10.72
C LYS A 113 0.58 0.48 10.31
N ASN A 114 0.41 0.18 9.03
CA ASN A 114 0.29 -1.19 8.54
C ASN A 114 1.67 -1.76 8.17
N ASN A 115 2.36 -2.32 9.17
CA ASN A 115 3.72 -2.84 8.98
C ASN A 115 3.79 -3.93 7.91
N GLN A 116 2.79 -4.82 7.82
CA GLN A 116 2.78 -5.89 6.81
C GLN A 116 2.69 -5.33 5.39
N LEU A 117 1.80 -4.37 5.17
CA LEU A 117 1.66 -3.73 3.86
C LEU A 117 2.90 -2.90 3.51
N ASN A 118 3.51 -2.22 4.49
CA ASN A 118 4.74 -1.46 4.29
C ASN A 118 5.92 -2.38 3.94
N GLN A 119 6.05 -3.54 4.60
CA GLN A 119 7.08 -4.53 4.24
C GLN A 119 6.84 -5.10 2.84
N PHE A 120 5.61 -5.45 2.50
CA PHE A 120 5.27 -5.92 1.15
C PHE A 120 5.52 -4.86 0.08
N THR A 121 5.22 -3.60 0.40
CA THR A 121 5.54 -2.46 -0.50
C THR A 121 7.04 -2.34 -0.70
N CYS A 122 7.83 -2.43 0.37
CA CYS A 122 9.28 -2.40 0.32
C CYS A 122 9.84 -3.52 -0.55
N ASN A 123 9.36 -4.75 -0.34
CA ASN A 123 9.77 -5.94 -1.10
C ASN A 123 9.43 -5.79 -2.59
N ALA A 124 8.23 -5.27 -2.88
CA ALA A 124 7.76 -5.06 -4.26
C ALA A 124 8.56 -3.99 -4.98
N VAL A 125 8.72 -2.80 -4.40
CA VAL A 125 9.40 -1.66 -5.06
C VAL A 125 10.92 -1.86 -5.13
N GLY A 126 11.51 -2.61 -4.20
CA GLY A 126 12.93 -2.93 -4.18
C GLY A 126 13.84 -1.81 -3.66
N VAL A 127 13.25 -0.79 -3.02
CA VAL A 127 13.99 0.28 -2.31
C VAL A 127 13.50 0.37 -0.87
N PRO A 128 14.30 0.91 0.07
CA PRO A 128 13.86 1.11 1.45
C PRO A 128 12.57 1.92 1.55
N VAL A 129 11.68 1.49 2.45
CA VAL A 129 10.43 2.20 2.78
C VAL A 129 10.54 2.76 4.19
N VAL A 130 10.27 4.05 4.34
CA VAL A 130 10.17 4.72 5.64
C VAL A 130 8.73 5.06 5.92
N ALA A 131 8.15 4.44 6.94
CA ALA A 131 6.77 4.61 7.35
C ALA A 131 6.66 5.58 8.55
N GLY A 132 5.85 6.60 8.40
CA GLY A 132 5.61 7.68 9.36
C GLY A 132 6.00 9.05 8.83
N PRO A 133 5.44 10.09 9.45
CA PRO A 133 4.46 10.10 10.54
C PRO A 133 3.04 9.72 10.08
N SER A 134 2.25 9.17 11.01
CA SER A 134 0.83 8.85 10.72
C SER A 134 -0.04 10.10 10.54
N GLU A 135 0.34 11.19 11.19
CA GLU A 135 -0.38 12.47 11.17
C GLU A 135 0.37 13.55 10.36
N GLY A 136 0.98 13.16 9.24
CA GLY A 136 1.86 14.03 8.44
C GLY A 136 1.21 15.34 8.00
N THR A 137 -0.08 15.33 7.66
CA THR A 137 -0.82 16.53 7.25
C THR A 137 -0.99 17.52 8.41
N ALA A 138 -1.36 17.03 9.61
CA ALA A 138 -1.51 17.86 10.79
C ALA A 138 -0.16 18.48 11.21
N ILE A 139 0.88 17.67 11.21
CA ILE A 139 2.24 18.11 11.53
C ILE A 139 2.70 19.20 10.54
N GLY A 140 2.53 18.96 9.23
CA GLY A 140 2.88 19.93 8.20
C GLY A 140 2.14 21.27 8.38
N ASN A 141 0.85 21.21 8.74
CA ASN A 141 0.04 22.41 9.00
C ASN A 141 0.57 23.18 10.23
N ILE A 142 0.84 22.48 11.34
CA ILE A 142 1.41 23.10 12.56
C ILE A 142 2.75 23.78 12.25
N MET A 143 3.61 23.10 11.51
CA MET A 143 4.94 23.63 11.15
C MET A 143 4.86 24.86 10.25
N LEU A 144 3.87 24.92 9.33
CA LEU A 144 3.63 26.10 8.51
C LEU A 144 3.13 27.27 9.33
N GLN A 145 2.26 27.04 10.34
CA GLN A 145 1.82 28.06 11.27
C GLN A 145 2.99 28.57 12.13
N ALA A 146 3.82 27.66 12.67
CA ALA A 146 5.02 28.03 13.41
C ALA A 146 5.97 28.92 12.58
N LYS A 147 6.15 28.61 11.30
CA LYS A 147 6.90 29.46 10.37
C LYS A 147 6.23 30.83 10.19
N ALA A 148 4.95 30.89 10.04
CA ALA A 148 4.22 32.14 9.83
C ALA A 148 4.36 33.12 11.02
N VAL A 149 4.51 32.60 12.24
CA VAL A 149 4.72 33.43 13.46
C VAL A 149 6.20 33.58 13.83
N GLY A 150 7.11 33.17 12.98
CA GLY A 150 8.55 33.34 13.16
C GLY A 150 9.20 32.40 14.17
N MET A 151 8.56 31.30 14.52
CA MET A 151 9.13 30.26 15.42
C MET A 151 10.09 29.30 14.70
N VAL A 152 10.03 29.27 13.38
CA VAL A 152 10.82 28.40 12.51
C VAL A 152 11.23 29.17 11.26
N ASP A 153 12.51 29.17 10.91
CA ASP A 153 13.05 30.02 9.83
C ASP A 153 12.69 29.52 8.41
N GLY A 154 12.59 28.19 8.22
CA GLY A 154 12.34 27.68 6.89
C GLY A 154 12.10 26.18 6.79
N ILE A 155 11.91 25.72 5.55
CA ILE A 155 11.60 24.32 5.26
C ILE A 155 12.67 23.35 5.78
N GLN A 156 13.94 23.72 5.77
CA GLN A 156 15.00 22.82 6.23
C GLN A 156 14.94 22.63 7.74
N GLU A 157 14.69 23.69 8.49
CA GLU A 157 14.51 23.60 9.93
C GLU A 157 13.23 22.83 10.29
N MET A 158 12.12 23.06 9.58
CA MET A 158 10.90 22.29 9.73
C MET A 158 11.17 20.78 9.55
N ARG A 159 11.89 20.41 8.49
CA ARG A 159 12.24 19.01 8.23
C ARG A 159 13.12 18.41 9.32
N HIS A 160 14.08 19.18 9.81
CA HIS A 160 14.96 18.76 10.90
C HIS A 160 14.18 18.52 12.20
N LEU A 161 13.31 19.45 12.56
CA LEU A 161 12.44 19.32 13.74
C LEU A 161 11.51 18.10 13.64
N ILE A 162 10.91 17.88 12.48
CA ILE A 162 10.07 16.69 12.25
C ILE A 162 10.91 15.42 12.41
N ALA A 163 12.06 15.35 11.76
CA ALA A 163 12.92 14.17 11.80
C ALA A 163 13.45 13.84 13.19
N SER A 164 13.70 14.86 14.03
CA SER A 164 14.19 14.69 15.40
C SER A 164 13.09 14.41 16.44
N SER A 165 11.84 14.72 16.09
CA SER A 165 10.71 14.66 17.05
C SER A 165 9.77 13.48 16.82
N ILE A 166 9.86 12.82 15.66
CA ILE A 166 8.90 11.78 15.25
C ILE A 166 9.63 10.50 14.91
N GLU A 167 9.23 9.44 15.58
CA GLU A 167 9.71 8.09 15.24
C GLU A 167 9.12 7.62 13.92
N THR A 168 9.98 7.05 13.08
CA THR A 168 9.62 6.39 11.84
C THR A 168 10.12 4.95 11.87
N THR A 169 9.44 4.07 11.14
CA THR A 169 9.86 2.68 10.96
C THR A 169 10.46 2.52 9.58
N GLU A 170 11.68 2.01 9.49
CA GLU A 170 12.33 1.70 8.22
C GLU A 170 12.19 0.22 7.91
N PHE A 171 11.80 -0.08 6.67
CA PHE A 171 11.72 -1.42 6.11
C PHE A 171 12.77 -1.55 5.01
N LEU A 172 13.50 -2.67 5.02
CA LEU A 172 14.46 -3.02 3.98
C LEU A 172 13.88 -4.08 3.06
N PRO A 173 14.21 -4.05 1.75
CA PRO A 173 13.72 -5.04 0.80
C PRO A 173 14.13 -6.47 1.16
N GLN A 174 13.17 -7.39 1.08
CA GLN A 174 13.35 -8.82 1.28
C GLN A 174 12.66 -9.55 0.13
N ASP A 175 13.17 -10.73 -0.27
CA ASP A 175 12.54 -11.60 -1.26
C ASP A 175 12.15 -10.89 -2.58
N THR A 176 12.96 -9.92 -3.01
CA THR A 176 12.66 -9.07 -4.17
C THR A 176 12.47 -9.86 -5.47
N GLU A 177 13.14 -11.00 -5.62
CA GLU A 177 13.01 -11.87 -6.80
C GLU A 177 11.60 -12.44 -6.92
N VAL A 178 11.04 -12.95 -5.82
CA VAL A 178 9.67 -13.48 -5.77
C VAL A 178 8.65 -12.39 -6.13
N TRP A 179 8.86 -11.17 -5.63
CA TRP A 179 8.01 -10.02 -5.97
C TRP A 179 8.17 -9.56 -7.41
N ASN A 180 9.35 -9.72 -8.01
CA ASN A 180 9.57 -9.45 -9.43
C ASN A 180 8.83 -10.47 -10.32
N GLU A 181 8.85 -11.75 -9.97
CA GLU A 181 8.08 -12.80 -10.66
C GLU A 181 6.58 -12.53 -10.54
N ALA A 182 6.11 -12.23 -9.33
CA ALA A 182 4.71 -11.87 -9.08
C ALA A 182 4.28 -10.63 -9.87
N PHE A 183 5.18 -9.66 -10.06
CA PHE A 183 4.91 -8.47 -10.86
C PHE A 183 4.70 -8.79 -12.35
N GLN A 184 5.42 -9.76 -12.91
CA GLN A 184 5.17 -10.20 -14.30
C GLN A 184 3.73 -10.75 -14.44
N LYS A 185 3.33 -11.63 -13.50
CA LYS A 185 1.96 -12.15 -13.44
C LYS A 185 0.93 -11.01 -13.27
N PHE A 186 1.20 -10.06 -12.38
CA PHE A 186 0.33 -8.90 -12.15
C PHE A 186 0.11 -8.09 -13.43
N VAL A 187 1.18 -7.81 -14.19
CA VAL A 187 1.09 -7.06 -15.46
C VAL A 187 0.24 -7.82 -16.48
N GLU A 188 0.31 -9.15 -16.51
CA GLU A 188 -0.49 -9.97 -17.44
C GLU A 188 -1.98 -9.93 -17.11
N VAL A 189 -2.35 -10.05 -15.85
CA VAL A 189 -3.75 -10.11 -15.42
C VAL A 189 -4.42 -8.72 -15.24
N THR A 190 -3.65 -7.65 -15.40
CA THR A 190 -4.13 -6.26 -15.29
C THR A 190 -4.09 -5.46 -16.59
N LYS A 191 -3.90 -6.15 -17.73
CA LYS A 191 -3.91 -5.56 -19.09
C LYS A 191 -5.26 -5.06 -19.52
#